data_0e4706317c2522c3c12650977c2dcf0a
#
_entry.id   0e4706317c2522c3c12650977c2dcf0a
#
_cell.length_a   1.000
_cell.length_b   1.000
_cell.length_c   1.000
_cell.angle_alpha   90.00
_cell.angle_beta   90.00
_cell.angle_gamma   90.00
#
_symmetry.space_group_name_H-M   'P 1'
#
loop_
_entity.id
_entity.type
_entity.pdbx_description
1 polymer ?
#
loop_
_entity_poly.entity_id
_entity_poly.type
_entity_poly.pdbx_seq_one_letter_code
_entity_poly.pdbx_strand_id
1 'polypeptide(L)'
;MSADFADALLATDGGCPPGLTTWNGSAPEKRFAVYRNNVVVGLIDALADSFPVTQALVGEEFFRAMAREFVRAAPPRSPVLALYGDGFGDFIDSFTPVAALPYLADLARLEYLRVLAFHAADASPLTQEALGGVLADEAALPLARFALHPSLFVLASAHAVVSLWAAHQAESDARQLAGLDTTRAESALVCRRELAVEAFRIAPGAACFIAALTRDASLGAAVEQALARDADFDLAATLALLLRAGAIVGITTPRRTQA
;
A
#
# COMPACT_ATOMS: atom_id res chain seq x y z
N MET A 1 -7.71 11.67 -26.02
CA MET A 1 -8.79 12.44 -25.36
C MET A 1 -8.21 13.82 -25.10
N SER A 2 -8.88 14.93 -25.48
CA SER A 2 -8.32 16.26 -25.22
C SER A 2 -8.34 16.54 -23.72
N ALA A 3 -7.37 17.32 -23.22
CA ALA A 3 -7.28 17.71 -21.80
C ALA A 3 -8.60 18.35 -21.34
N ASP A 4 -9.16 19.24 -22.16
CA ASP A 4 -10.43 19.92 -21.88
C ASP A 4 -11.61 18.96 -21.62
N PHE A 5 -11.64 17.80 -22.29
CA PHE A 5 -12.70 16.81 -22.08
C PHE A 5 -12.52 16.08 -20.75
N ALA A 6 -11.27 15.73 -20.38
CA ALA A 6 -10.97 15.10 -19.09
C ALA A 6 -11.28 16.05 -17.93
N ASP A 7 -10.90 17.31 -18.05
CA ASP A 7 -11.16 18.35 -17.04
C ASP A 7 -12.66 18.58 -16.85
N ALA A 8 -13.41 18.62 -17.96
CA ALA A 8 -14.87 18.79 -17.90
C ALA A 8 -15.60 17.59 -17.26
N LEU A 9 -15.03 16.37 -17.33
CA LEU A 9 -15.62 15.17 -16.70
C LEU A 9 -15.54 15.24 -15.16
N LEU A 10 -14.54 15.91 -14.61
CA LEU A 10 -14.26 15.95 -13.16
C LEU A 10 -14.64 17.28 -12.52
N ALA A 11 -14.93 18.31 -13.35
CA ALA A 11 -15.35 19.61 -12.86
C ALA A 11 -16.74 19.54 -12.18
N THR A 12 -16.85 20.18 -11.02
CA THR A 12 -18.10 20.21 -10.23
C THR A 12 -19.26 20.82 -10.98
N ASP A 13 -19.01 21.92 -11.72
CA ASP A 13 -20.00 22.69 -12.49
C ASP A 13 -19.69 22.65 -13.99
N GLY A 14 -18.90 21.68 -14.44
CA GLY A 14 -18.47 21.53 -15.81
C GLY A 14 -19.65 21.28 -16.75
N GLY A 15 -19.96 22.28 -17.59
CA GLY A 15 -20.86 22.12 -18.72
C GLY A 15 -20.32 21.13 -19.75
N CYS A 16 -21.14 20.75 -20.71
CA CYS A 16 -20.72 19.96 -21.86
C CYS A 16 -19.63 20.74 -22.63
N PRO A 17 -18.45 20.17 -22.88
CA PRO A 17 -17.42 20.85 -23.67
C PRO A 17 -17.92 21.24 -25.05
N PRO A 18 -17.49 22.41 -25.57
CA PRO A 18 -17.91 22.84 -26.91
C PRO A 18 -17.38 21.88 -27.99
N GLY A 19 -18.15 21.71 -29.06
CA GLY A 19 -17.75 20.86 -30.19
C GLY A 19 -18.12 19.39 -30.05
N LEU A 20 -18.72 18.95 -28.94
CA LEU A 20 -19.28 17.60 -28.85
C LEU A 20 -20.55 17.49 -29.66
N THR A 21 -20.62 16.44 -30.46
CA THR A 21 -21.79 16.11 -31.28
C THR A 21 -22.30 14.72 -30.98
N THR A 22 -23.57 14.47 -31.15
CA THR A 22 -24.17 13.14 -31.05
C THR A 22 -24.44 12.59 -32.44
N TRP A 23 -24.31 11.28 -32.61
CA TRP A 23 -24.54 10.60 -33.91
C TRP A 23 -25.95 10.81 -34.48
N ASN A 24 -26.93 11.11 -33.63
CA ASN A 24 -28.33 11.30 -33.99
C ASN A 24 -28.77 12.77 -33.95
N GLY A 25 -27.84 13.74 -33.85
CA GLY A 25 -28.14 15.18 -33.81
C GLY A 25 -28.83 15.68 -32.53
N SER A 26 -29.01 14.83 -31.50
CA SER A 26 -29.56 15.27 -30.21
C SER A 26 -28.55 16.15 -29.45
N ALA A 27 -29.03 16.96 -28.50
CA ALA A 27 -28.21 17.78 -27.64
C ALA A 27 -27.23 16.91 -26.84
N PRO A 28 -25.90 17.18 -26.88
CA PRO A 28 -24.86 16.33 -26.24
C PRO A 28 -24.88 16.42 -24.73
N GLU A 29 -25.43 17.47 -24.12
CA GLU A 29 -25.34 17.79 -22.69
C GLU A 29 -25.87 16.67 -21.80
N LYS A 30 -27.03 16.09 -22.15
CA LYS A 30 -27.63 14.99 -21.37
C LYS A 30 -26.74 13.75 -21.39
N ARG A 31 -26.18 13.39 -22.54
CA ARG A 31 -25.29 12.24 -22.68
C ARG A 31 -23.97 12.48 -21.98
N PHE A 32 -23.42 13.67 -22.08
CA PHE A 32 -22.22 14.06 -21.39
C PHE A 32 -22.42 13.99 -19.85
N ALA A 33 -23.55 14.48 -19.33
CA ALA A 33 -23.87 14.41 -17.91
C ALA A 33 -23.96 12.95 -17.41
N VAL A 34 -24.58 12.04 -18.19
CA VAL A 34 -24.61 10.60 -17.86
C VAL A 34 -23.21 10.00 -17.88
N TYR A 35 -22.41 10.31 -18.91
CA TYR A 35 -21.04 9.81 -19.01
C TYR A 35 -20.17 10.31 -17.85
N ARG A 36 -20.24 11.59 -17.51
CA ARG A 36 -19.56 12.19 -16.36
C ARG A 36 -19.95 11.49 -15.06
N ASN A 37 -21.25 11.29 -14.84
CA ASN A 37 -21.71 10.58 -13.64
C ASN A 37 -21.15 9.15 -13.58
N ASN A 38 -21.15 8.42 -14.68
CA ASN A 38 -20.60 7.06 -14.72
C ASN A 38 -19.10 7.02 -14.43
N VAL A 39 -18.34 8.00 -14.92
CA VAL A 39 -16.90 8.10 -14.61
C VAL A 39 -16.69 8.34 -13.13
N VAL A 40 -17.39 9.31 -12.52
CA VAL A 40 -17.27 9.61 -11.09
C VAL A 40 -17.69 8.41 -10.22
N VAL A 41 -18.82 7.76 -10.57
CA VAL A 41 -19.29 6.56 -9.86
C VAL A 41 -18.26 5.44 -9.98
N GLY A 42 -17.72 5.18 -11.18
CA GLY A 42 -16.70 4.16 -11.38
C GLY A 42 -15.41 4.40 -10.59
N LEU A 43 -14.99 5.67 -10.42
CA LEU A 43 -13.86 6.04 -9.58
C LEU A 43 -14.15 5.80 -8.09
N ILE A 44 -15.36 6.12 -7.64
CA ILE A 44 -15.80 5.87 -6.25
C ILE A 44 -15.87 4.36 -5.98
N ASP A 45 -16.38 3.58 -6.93
CA ASP A 45 -16.47 2.12 -6.82
C ASP A 45 -15.05 1.49 -6.76
N ALA A 46 -14.11 1.97 -7.59
CA ALA A 46 -12.72 1.52 -7.54
C ALA A 46 -12.04 1.84 -6.20
N LEU A 47 -12.36 2.98 -5.59
CA LEU A 47 -11.89 3.28 -4.22
C LEU A 47 -12.55 2.34 -3.20
N ALA A 48 -13.85 2.05 -3.31
CA ALA A 48 -14.53 1.11 -2.42
C ALA A 48 -13.92 -0.30 -2.48
N ASP A 49 -13.58 -0.77 -3.70
CA ASP A 49 -12.91 -2.06 -3.90
C ASP A 49 -11.48 -2.09 -3.31
N SER A 50 -10.78 -0.95 -3.36
CA SER A 50 -9.41 -0.83 -2.85
C SER A 50 -9.32 -0.64 -1.34
N PHE A 51 -10.36 -0.07 -0.70
CA PHE A 51 -10.39 0.33 0.70
C PHE A 51 -11.59 -0.27 1.48
N PRO A 52 -11.81 -1.61 1.42
CA PRO A 52 -13.00 -2.23 2.00
C PRO A 52 -13.11 -2.11 3.53
N VAL A 53 -11.99 -2.17 4.27
CA VAL A 53 -12.01 -2.03 5.74
C VAL A 53 -12.20 -0.57 6.13
N THR A 54 -11.55 0.35 5.42
CA THR A 54 -11.79 1.80 5.59
C THR A 54 -13.28 2.12 5.38
N GLN A 55 -13.90 1.56 4.33
CA GLN A 55 -15.33 1.71 4.07
C GLN A 55 -16.18 1.10 5.18
N ALA A 56 -15.86 -0.10 5.65
CA ALA A 56 -16.63 -0.78 6.71
C ALA A 56 -16.65 0.02 8.02
N LEU A 57 -15.54 0.70 8.35
CA LEU A 57 -15.42 1.50 9.57
C LEU A 57 -16.23 2.79 9.56
N VAL A 58 -16.33 3.45 8.42
CA VAL A 58 -17.07 4.73 8.32
C VAL A 58 -18.49 4.55 7.80
N GLY A 59 -18.81 3.38 7.25
CA GLY A 59 -20.08 3.07 6.59
C GLY A 59 -20.10 3.49 5.11
N GLU A 60 -20.84 2.73 4.30
CA GLU A 60 -20.86 2.86 2.84
C GLU A 60 -21.25 4.27 2.38
N GLU A 61 -22.31 4.84 2.94
CA GLU A 61 -22.82 6.15 2.52
C GLU A 61 -21.79 7.26 2.77
N PHE A 62 -21.19 7.27 3.97
CA PHE A 62 -20.17 8.23 4.33
C PHE A 62 -18.89 8.05 3.50
N PHE A 63 -18.44 6.80 3.30
CA PHE A 63 -17.29 6.50 2.46
C PHE A 63 -17.47 7.04 1.05
N ARG A 64 -18.63 6.78 0.42
CA ARG A 64 -18.93 7.26 -0.93
C ARG A 64 -18.95 8.79 -1.04
N ALA A 65 -19.40 9.48 0.00
CA ALA A 65 -19.34 10.93 0.08
C ALA A 65 -17.89 11.43 0.17
N MET A 66 -17.09 10.84 1.06
CA MET A 66 -15.65 11.13 1.24
C MET A 66 -14.86 10.83 -0.04
N ALA A 67 -15.09 9.68 -0.67
CA ALA A 67 -14.47 9.28 -1.93
C ALA A 67 -14.79 10.25 -3.07
N ARG A 68 -16.01 10.78 -3.12
CA ARG A 68 -16.40 11.81 -4.10
C ARG A 68 -15.59 13.10 -3.94
N GLU A 69 -15.33 13.53 -2.72
CA GLU A 69 -14.46 14.70 -2.47
C GLU A 69 -13.01 14.41 -2.88
N PHE A 70 -12.51 13.20 -2.60
CA PHE A 70 -11.18 12.78 -3.06
C PHE A 70 -11.08 12.76 -4.59
N VAL A 71 -12.08 12.20 -5.29
CA VAL A 71 -12.11 12.17 -6.77
C VAL A 71 -12.01 13.56 -7.37
N ARG A 72 -12.60 14.57 -6.72
CA ARG A 72 -12.53 15.97 -7.13
C ARG A 72 -11.16 16.59 -6.86
N ALA A 73 -10.57 16.28 -5.69
CA ALA A 73 -9.29 16.83 -5.27
C ALA A 73 -8.10 16.17 -6.00
N ALA A 74 -8.20 14.88 -6.29
CA ALA A 74 -7.13 14.05 -6.85
C ALA A 74 -7.65 13.19 -8.01
N PRO A 75 -7.91 13.77 -9.18
CA PRO A 75 -8.32 13.03 -10.36
C PRO A 75 -7.27 12.01 -10.82
N PRO A 76 -7.67 10.90 -11.47
CA PRO A 76 -6.75 9.88 -11.91
C PRO A 76 -5.74 10.43 -12.92
N ARG A 77 -4.46 10.14 -12.68
CA ARG A 77 -3.34 10.51 -13.56
C ARG A 77 -2.90 9.38 -14.50
N SER A 78 -3.46 8.19 -14.31
CA SER A 78 -3.17 6.99 -15.07
C SER A 78 -4.48 6.36 -15.56
N PRO A 79 -4.48 5.72 -16.75
CA PRO A 79 -5.64 4.93 -17.20
C PRO A 79 -5.81 3.61 -16.42
N VAL A 80 -4.85 3.24 -15.57
CA VAL A 80 -4.89 2.01 -14.77
C VAL A 80 -5.73 2.26 -13.51
N LEU A 81 -7.01 2.01 -13.61
CA LEU A 81 -7.98 2.26 -12.53
C LEU A 81 -7.69 1.43 -11.27
N ALA A 82 -7.13 0.23 -11.43
CA ALA A 82 -6.75 -0.63 -10.32
C ALA A 82 -5.70 0.00 -9.36
N LEU A 83 -4.96 1.01 -9.81
CA LEU A 83 -3.99 1.76 -8.99
C LEU A 83 -4.54 3.14 -8.57
N TYR A 84 -5.82 3.41 -8.80
CA TYR A 84 -6.43 4.65 -8.34
C TYR A 84 -6.64 4.62 -6.82
N GLY A 85 -6.22 5.66 -6.12
CA GLY A 85 -6.28 5.75 -4.65
C GLY A 85 -4.94 6.13 -4.03
N ASP A 86 -3.89 6.34 -4.86
CA ASP A 86 -2.66 6.96 -4.38
C ASP A 86 -2.97 8.32 -3.74
N GLY A 87 -2.44 8.52 -2.52
CA GLY A 87 -2.73 9.73 -1.74
C GLY A 87 -4.08 9.74 -1.01
N PHE A 88 -4.92 8.69 -1.08
CA PHE A 88 -6.18 8.66 -0.33
C PHE A 88 -5.97 8.70 1.19
N GLY A 89 -4.93 8.03 1.70
CA GLY A 89 -4.54 8.13 3.11
C GLY A 89 -4.16 9.57 3.52
N ASP A 90 -3.40 10.28 2.68
CA ASP A 90 -3.02 11.68 2.94
C ASP A 90 -4.22 12.64 2.87
N PHE A 91 -5.17 12.35 1.97
CA PHE A 91 -6.44 13.06 1.94
C PHE A 91 -7.24 12.85 3.23
N ILE A 92 -7.33 11.60 3.73
CA ILE A 92 -8.01 11.26 4.98
C ILE A 92 -7.39 12.01 6.17
N ASP A 93 -6.06 12.11 6.25
CA ASP A 93 -5.38 12.88 7.31
C ASP A 93 -5.83 14.34 7.39
N SER A 94 -6.14 14.93 6.25
CA SER A 94 -6.60 16.33 6.15
C SER A 94 -8.12 16.48 6.20
N PHE A 95 -8.88 15.38 6.16
CA PHE A 95 -10.33 15.40 6.05
C PHE A 95 -10.99 15.50 7.44
N THR A 96 -11.27 16.71 7.88
CA THR A 96 -11.81 17.04 9.21
C THR A 96 -13.00 16.17 9.68
N PRO A 97 -13.97 15.73 8.82
CA PRO A 97 -15.09 14.92 9.28
C PRO A 97 -14.73 13.57 9.90
N VAL A 98 -13.51 13.03 9.65
CA VAL A 98 -13.03 11.77 10.23
C VAL A 98 -11.94 11.96 11.28
N ALA A 99 -11.70 13.17 11.76
CA ALA A 99 -10.66 13.48 12.77
C ALA A 99 -10.80 12.67 14.08
N ALA A 100 -11.99 12.16 14.37
CA ALA A 100 -12.25 11.27 15.51
C ALA A 100 -11.70 9.84 15.32
N LEU A 101 -11.25 9.47 14.12
CA LEU A 101 -10.70 8.17 13.76
C LEU A 101 -9.23 8.32 13.31
N PRO A 102 -8.29 8.62 14.21
CA PRO A 102 -6.92 8.99 13.85
C PRO A 102 -6.13 7.88 13.17
N TYR A 103 -6.58 6.63 13.27
CA TYR A 103 -5.99 5.45 12.62
C TYR A 103 -6.45 5.27 11.16
N LEU A 104 -7.48 5.97 10.72
CA LEU A 104 -8.15 5.70 9.44
C LEU A 104 -7.24 5.94 8.24
N ALA A 105 -6.43 6.99 8.29
CA ALA A 105 -5.47 7.31 7.24
C ALA A 105 -4.40 6.24 7.07
N ASP A 106 -3.82 5.75 8.18
CA ASP A 106 -2.81 4.70 8.13
C ASP A 106 -3.41 3.34 7.75
N LEU A 107 -4.67 3.09 8.12
CA LEU A 107 -5.40 1.91 7.65
C LEU A 107 -5.59 1.95 6.13
N ALA A 108 -6.01 3.09 5.58
CA ALA A 108 -6.12 3.26 4.14
C ALA A 108 -4.75 3.10 3.44
N ARG A 109 -3.66 3.62 4.02
CA ARG A 109 -2.30 3.37 3.51
C ARG A 109 -1.97 1.88 3.48
N LEU A 110 -2.32 1.13 4.53
CA LEU A 110 -2.12 -0.33 4.57
C LEU A 110 -2.90 -1.03 3.45
N GLU A 111 -4.17 -0.67 3.25
CA GLU A 111 -5.00 -1.24 2.17
C GLU A 111 -4.42 -0.91 0.79
N TYR A 112 -3.97 0.33 0.57
CA TYR A 112 -3.34 0.71 -0.69
C TYR A 112 -2.01 -0.03 -0.95
N LEU A 113 -1.17 -0.23 0.07
CA LEU A 113 0.04 -1.04 -0.07
C LEU A 113 -0.27 -2.48 -0.48
N ARG A 114 -1.40 -3.02 -0.06
CA ARG A 114 -1.86 -4.35 -0.49
C ARG A 114 -2.24 -4.36 -1.97
N VAL A 115 -2.91 -3.30 -2.45
CA VAL A 115 -3.21 -3.12 -3.89
C VAL A 115 -1.91 -3.04 -4.68
N LEU A 116 -0.95 -2.23 -4.25
CA LEU A 116 0.36 -2.12 -4.89
C LEU A 116 1.11 -3.45 -4.91
N ALA A 117 1.09 -4.20 -3.81
CA ALA A 117 1.73 -5.51 -3.71
C ALA A 117 1.09 -6.53 -4.69
N PHE A 118 -0.23 -6.49 -4.84
CA PHE A 118 -0.95 -7.37 -5.77
C PHE A 118 -0.54 -7.11 -7.23
N HIS A 119 -0.39 -5.85 -7.61
CA HIS A 119 -0.06 -5.43 -8.98
C HIS A 119 1.44 -5.28 -9.25
N ALA A 120 2.30 -5.53 -8.25
CA ALA A 120 3.74 -5.44 -8.42
C ALA A 120 4.27 -6.49 -9.41
N ALA A 121 5.42 -6.21 -10.03
CA ALA A 121 6.08 -7.16 -10.93
C ALA A 121 6.38 -8.49 -10.23
N ASP A 122 6.36 -9.57 -10.99
CA ASP A 122 6.76 -10.88 -10.50
C ASP A 122 8.28 -10.96 -10.37
N ALA A 123 8.73 -11.64 -9.31
CA ALA A 123 10.12 -11.99 -9.12
C ALA A 123 10.22 -13.37 -8.44
N SER A 124 11.25 -14.13 -8.77
CA SER A 124 11.44 -15.45 -8.17
C SER A 124 12.19 -15.31 -6.85
N PRO A 125 11.68 -15.91 -5.75
CA PRO A 125 12.39 -15.94 -4.48
C PRO A 125 13.77 -16.61 -4.61
N LEU A 126 14.72 -16.15 -3.80
CA LEU A 126 16.04 -16.74 -3.71
C LEU A 126 15.95 -18.20 -3.24
N THR A 127 16.70 -19.10 -3.88
CA THR A 127 16.75 -20.50 -3.47
C THR A 127 17.56 -20.68 -2.17
N GLN A 128 17.25 -21.73 -1.40
CA GLN A 128 18.00 -22.05 -0.18
C GLN A 128 19.49 -22.32 -0.48
N GLU A 129 19.78 -22.91 -1.62
CA GLU A 129 21.17 -23.21 -2.05
C GLU A 129 21.96 -21.90 -2.27
N ALA A 130 21.37 -20.92 -2.99
CA ALA A 130 21.98 -19.61 -3.23
C ALA A 130 22.19 -18.84 -1.90
N LEU A 131 21.24 -18.93 -0.98
CA LEU A 131 21.37 -18.35 0.36
C LEU A 131 22.50 -19.01 1.15
N GLY A 132 22.58 -20.35 1.15
CA GLY A 132 23.63 -21.10 1.83
C GLY A 132 25.04 -20.70 1.37
N GLY A 133 25.20 -20.47 0.07
CA GLY A 133 26.48 -20.00 -0.50
C GLY A 133 26.92 -18.62 0.02
N VAL A 134 25.96 -17.72 0.23
CA VAL A 134 26.26 -16.38 0.79
C VAL A 134 26.55 -16.45 2.29
N LEU A 135 25.80 -17.25 3.03
CA LEU A 135 25.98 -17.42 4.48
C LEU A 135 27.29 -18.11 4.85
N ALA A 136 27.92 -18.85 3.93
CA ALA A 136 29.20 -19.52 4.15
C ALA A 136 30.39 -18.54 4.22
N ASP A 137 30.27 -17.31 3.68
CA ASP A 137 31.33 -16.28 3.80
C ASP A 137 30.98 -15.27 4.91
N GLU A 138 31.25 -15.64 6.15
CA GLU A 138 31.01 -14.80 7.33
C GLU A 138 31.65 -13.40 7.24
N ALA A 139 32.81 -13.28 6.58
CA ALA A 139 33.54 -12.03 6.45
C ALA A 139 32.88 -11.06 5.46
N ALA A 140 32.23 -11.58 4.41
CA ALA A 140 31.54 -10.79 3.41
C ALA A 140 30.08 -10.48 3.81
N LEU A 141 29.51 -11.26 4.74
CA LEU A 141 28.10 -11.17 5.11
C LEU A 141 27.66 -9.76 5.59
N PRO A 142 28.41 -9.01 6.43
CA PRO A 142 28.02 -7.65 6.81
C PRO A 142 27.94 -6.66 5.64
N LEU A 143 28.64 -6.95 4.55
CA LEU A 143 28.67 -6.13 3.35
C LEU A 143 27.63 -6.55 2.30
N ALA A 144 26.93 -7.67 2.56
CA ALA A 144 25.91 -8.19 1.66
C ALA A 144 24.76 -7.18 1.46
N ARG A 145 24.26 -7.07 0.23
CA ARG A 145 23.10 -6.28 -0.14
C ARG A 145 22.00 -7.21 -0.65
N PHE A 146 20.77 -6.93 -0.25
CA PHE A 146 19.62 -7.76 -0.55
C PHE A 146 18.75 -7.09 -1.63
N ALA A 147 18.47 -7.81 -2.70
CA ALA A 147 17.40 -7.45 -3.61
C ALA A 147 16.09 -8.01 -3.05
N LEU A 148 15.15 -7.13 -2.78
CA LEU A 148 13.84 -7.49 -2.22
C LEU A 148 12.79 -7.60 -3.33
N HIS A 149 11.75 -8.42 -3.07
CA HIS A 149 10.65 -8.60 -4.00
C HIS A 149 9.94 -7.28 -4.27
N PRO A 150 9.59 -6.94 -5.53
CA PRO A 150 8.90 -5.67 -5.87
C PRO A 150 7.59 -5.43 -5.13
N SER A 151 6.94 -6.50 -4.64
CA SER A 151 5.69 -6.41 -3.88
C SER A 151 5.90 -6.17 -2.39
N LEU A 152 7.14 -6.02 -1.92
CA LEU A 152 7.43 -5.81 -0.52
C LEU A 152 7.30 -4.33 -0.16
N PHE A 153 6.46 -4.06 0.84
CA PHE A 153 6.28 -2.74 1.43
C PHE A 153 6.30 -2.80 2.95
N VAL A 154 6.72 -1.71 3.57
CA VAL A 154 6.71 -1.55 5.04
C VAL A 154 5.93 -0.29 5.37
N LEU A 155 5.04 -0.39 6.35
CA LEU A 155 4.29 0.72 6.94
C LEU A 155 4.57 0.75 8.45
N ALA A 156 4.93 1.91 8.98
CA ALA A 156 4.95 2.15 10.43
C ALA A 156 3.78 3.07 10.77
N SER A 157 2.98 2.70 11.76
CA SER A 157 1.84 3.46 12.23
C SER A 157 1.93 3.68 13.74
N ALA A 158 1.43 4.83 14.20
CA ALA A 158 1.20 5.08 15.62
C ALA A 158 -0.03 4.31 16.17
N HIS A 159 -0.73 3.58 15.30
CA HIS A 159 -2.00 2.92 15.57
C HIS A 159 -1.93 1.42 15.25
N ALA A 160 -2.85 0.62 15.83
CA ALA A 160 -2.95 -0.83 15.66
C ALA A 160 -3.60 -1.22 14.32
N VAL A 161 -3.11 -0.68 13.19
CA VAL A 161 -3.76 -0.82 11.87
C VAL A 161 -3.70 -2.23 11.32
N VAL A 162 -2.65 -3.00 11.62
CA VAL A 162 -2.55 -4.41 11.19
C VAL A 162 -3.56 -5.26 11.92
N SER A 163 -3.66 -5.09 13.24
CA SER A 163 -4.63 -5.80 14.07
C SER A 163 -6.07 -5.42 13.70
N LEU A 164 -6.32 -4.13 13.45
CA LEU A 164 -7.62 -3.63 13.03
C LEU A 164 -8.02 -4.20 11.66
N TRP A 165 -7.10 -4.17 10.69
CA TRP A 165 -7.33 -4.75 9.38
C TRP A 165 -7.59 -6.27 9.46
N ALA A 166 -6.76 -7.01 10.22
CA ALA A 166 -6.90 -8.46 10.37
C ALA A 166 -8.25 -8.86 11.02
N ALA A 167 -8.71 -8.07 11.99
CA ALA A 167 -10.00 -8.28 12.63
C ALA A 167 -11.20 -8.14 11.66
N HIS A 168 -11.04 -7.46 10.52
CA HIS A 168 -12.08 -7.35 9.49
C HIS A 168 -11.96 -8.43 8.40
N GLN A 169 -10.87 -9.21 8.36
CA GLN A 169 -10.70 -10.29 7.37
C GLN A 169 -11.31 -11.62 7.83
N ALA A 170 -11.39 -11.84 9.11
CA ALA A 170 -12.04 -13.03 9.66
C ALA A 170 -13.56 -12.79 9.74
N GLU A 171 -14.36 -13.86 9.76
CA GLU A 171 -15.73 -13.82 10.31
C GLU A 171 -15.62 -13.52 11.82
N SER A 172 -15.05 -12.37 12.15
CA SER A 172 -14.66 -12.05 13.50
C SER A 172 -15.86 -11.57 14.28
N ASP A 173 -16.00 -12.18 15.45
CA ASP A 173 -16.96 -11.79 16.47
C ASP A 173 -16.76 -10.28 16.76
N ALA A 174 -17.82 -9.48 16.74
CA ALA A 174 -17.80 -8.05 17.08
C ALA A 174 -17.09 -7.75 18.42
N ARG A 175 -16.94 -8.77 19.26
CA ARG A 175 -16.20 -8.72 20.53
C ARG A 175 -14.68 -8.53 20.33
N GLN A 176 -14.09 -9.03 19.24
CA GLN A 176 -12.66 -8.88 18.98
C GLN A 176 -12.33 -7.43 18.59
N LEU A 177 -13.23 -6.79 17.86
CA LEU A 177 -13.11 -5.36 17.52
C LEU A 177 -13.28 -4.46 18.75
N ALA A 178 -14.25 -4.78 19.62
CA ALA A 178 -14.53 -4.00 20.82
C ALA A 178 -13.39 -4.00 21.86
N GLY A 179 -12.50 -5.02 21.83
CA GLY A 179 -11.36 -5.14 22.75
C GLY A 179 -10.04 -4.63 22.17
N LEU A 180 -10.02 -4.13 20.94
CA LEU A 180 -8.80 -3.70 20.27
C LEU A 180 -8.37 -2.30 20.73
N ASP A 181 -7.19 -2.19 21.33
CA ASP A 181 -6.57 -0.90 21.63
C ASP A 181 -5.95 -0.32 20.34
N THR A 182 -6.69 0.56 19.69
CA THR A 182 -6.27 1.21 18.45
C THR A 182 -5.14 2.23 18.64
N THR A 183 -4.79 2.61 19.88
CA THR A 183 -3.71 3.57 20.18
C THR A 183 -2.33 2.90 20.22
N ARG A 184 -2.25 1.58 20.16
CA ARG A 184 -1.00 0.83 20.14
C ARG A 184 -0.32 0.95 18.78
N ALA A 185 0.91 1.45 18.76
CA ALA A 185 1.70 1.53 17.54
C ALA A 185 2.00 0.14 16.96
N GLU A 186 1.83 -0.02 15.65
CA GLU A 186 2.17 -1.24 14.91
C GLU A 186 2.95 -0.92 13.64
N SER A 187 3.78 -1.87 13.23
CA SER A 187 4.41 -1.84 11.90
C SER A 187 3.93 -3.04 11.09
N ALA A 188 3.69 -2.81 9.81
CA ALA A 188 3.27 -3.82 8.84
C ALA A 188 4.40 -4.14 7.86
N LEU A 189 4.57 -5.42 7.55
CA LEU A 189 5.21 -5.91 6.34
C LEU A 189 4.11 -6.40 5.41
N VAL A 190 4.01 -5.84 4.21
CA VAL A 190 3.12 -6.31 3.15
C VAL A 190 3.96 -6.94 2.06
N CYS A 191 3.62 -8.15 1.63
CA CYS A 191 4.32 -8.83 0.54
C CYS A 191 3.36 -9.78 -0.17
N ARG A 192 3.52 -9.95 -1.48
CA ARG A 192 2.78 -10.94 -2.26
C ARG A 192 3.60 -12.20 -2.40
N ARG A 193 3.02 -13.31 -2.01
CA ARG A 193 3.53 -14.64 -2.28
C ARG A 193 2.59 -15.35 -3.26
N GLU A 194 3.11 -15.70 -4.43
CA GLU A 194 2.29 -16.23 -5.52
C GLU A 194 1.15 -15.23 -5.87
N LEU A 195 -0.10 -15.59 -5.62
CA LEU A 195 -1.28 -14.76 -5.86
C LEU A 195 -1.90 -14.16 -4.58
N ALA A 196 -1.35 -14.48 -3.42
CA ALA A 196 -1.85 -14.01 -2.13
C ALA A 196 -1.02 -12.86 -1.58
N VAL A 197 -1.67 -11.75 -1.26
CA VAL A 197 -1.04 -10.63 -0.54
C VAL A 197 -1.25 -10.82 0.95
N GLU A 198 -0.15 -10.97 1.66
CA GLU A 198 -0.12 -11.13 3.12
C GLU A 198 0.32 -9.82 3.78
N ALA A 199 -0.22 -9.56 4.97
CA ALA A 199 0.19 -8.46 5.84
C ALA A 199 0.58 -9.03 7.21
N PHE A 200 1.83 -8.81 7.61
CA PHE A 200 2.37 -9.29 8.88
C PHE A 200 2.60 -8.11 9.81
N ARG A 201 2.19 -8.25 11.08
CA ARG A 201 2.66 -7.35 12.11
C ARG A 201 4.11 -7.68 12.45
N ILE A 202 4.98 -6.67 12.44
CA ILE A 202 6.41 -6.79 12.71
C ILE A 202 6.85 -5.83 13.81
N ALA A 203 7.95 -6.16 14.46
CA ALA A 203 8.56 -5.30 15.47
C ALA A 203 9.15 -4.02 14.86
N PRO A 204 9.25 -2.90 15.60
CA PRO A 204 9.82 -1.65 15.08
C PRO A 204 11.25 -1.79 14.55
N GLY A 205 12.08 -2.61 15.18
CA GLY A 205 13.44 -2.94 14.71
C GLY A 205 13.42 -3.66 13.37
N ALA A 206 12.51 -4.64 13.19
CA ALA A 206 12.34 -5.35 11.92
C ALA A 206 11.86 -4.40 10.80
N ALA A 207 10.94 -3.48 11.10
CA ALA A 207 10.50 -2.48 10.13
C ALA A 207 11.65 -1.55 9.71
N CYS A 208 12.47 -1.10 10.66
CA CYS A 208 13.65 -0.29 10.40
C CYS A 208 14.69 -1.03 9.54
N PHE A 209 14.97 -2.30 9.89
CA PHE A 209 15.86 -3.18 9.15
C PHE A 209 15.41 -3.34 7.68
N ILE A 210 14.17 -3.74 7.47
CA ILE A 210 13.63 -3.96 6.12
C ILE A 210 13.63 -2.66 5.33
N ALA A 211 13.22 -1.54 5.93
CA ALA A 211 13.27 -0.24 5.29
C ALA A 211 14.70 0.22 4.94
N ALA A 212 15.72 -0.18 5.70
CA ALA A 212 17.11 0.07 5.33
C ALA A 212 17.53 -0.78 4.11
N LEU A 213 17.16 -2.06 4.08
CA LEU A 213 17.41 -2.93 2.93
C LEU A 213 16.74 -2.42 1.64
N THR A 214 15.51 -1.89 1.71
CA THR A 214 14.84 -1.31 0.52
C THR A 214 15.56 -0.08 -0.02
N ARG A 215 16.38 0.60 0.79
CA ARG A 215 17.24 1.71 0.38
C ARG A 215 18.67 1.26 0.01
N ASP A 216 18.84 -0.02 -0.27
CA ASP A 216 20.13 -0.63 -0.65
C ASP A 216 21.21 -0.54 0.44
N ALA A 217 20.85 -0.47 1.72
CA ALA A 217 21.83 -0.60 2.79
C ALA A 217 22.43 -2.01 2.81
N SER A 218 23.71 -2.11 3.24
CA SER A 218 24.31 -3.42 3.51
C SER A 218 23.66 -4.07 4.74
N LEU A 219 23.78 -5.40 4.87
CA LEU A 219 23.24 -6.14 6.01
C LEU A 219 23.71 -5.55 7.34
N GLY A 220 25.03 -5.30 7.49
CA GLY A 220 25.59 -4.72 8.72
C GLY A 220 25.00 -3.36 9.04
N ALA A 221 24.92 -2.45 8.05
CA ALA A 221 24.34 -1.13 8.25
C ALA A 221 22.84 -1.18 8.59
N ALA A 222 22.10 -2.12 8.00
CA ALA A 222 20.70 -2.32 8.32
C ALA A 222 20.48 -2.86 9.74
N VAL A 223 21.35 -3.78 10.19
CA VAL A 223 21.34 -4.31 11.57
C VAL A 223 21.66 -3.20 12.58
N GLU A 224 22.66 -2.37 12.33
CA GLU A 224 23.02 -1.24 13.20
C GLU A 224 21.83 -0.26 13.37
N GLN A 225 21.16 0.08 12.26
CA GLN A 225 19.98 0.95 12.29
C GLN A 225 18.81 0.31 13.07
N ALA A 226 18.60 -1.00 12.90
CA ALA A 226 17.56 -1.73 13.60
C ALA A 226 17.80 -1.77 15.10
N LEU A 227 19.01 -2.08 15.53
CA LEU A 227 19.41 -2.11 16.94
C LEU A 227 19.36 -0.73 17.60
N ALA A 228 19.70 0.32 16.86
CA ALA A 228 19.56 1.70 17.34
C ALA A 228 18.08 2.09 17.56
N ARG A 229 17.15 1.48 16.79
CA ARG A 229 15.70 1.71 16.89
C ARG A 229 15.04 0.84 17.96
N ASP A 230 15.52 -0.38 18.13
CA ASP A 230 14.94 -1.42 18.98
C ASP A 230 16.07 -2.36 19.47
N ALA A 231 16.42 -2.24 20.75
CA ALA A 231 17.51 -3.02 21.32
C ALA A 231 17.23 -4.54 21.34
N ASP A 232 15.95 -4.93 21.30
CA ASP A 232 15.50 -6.32 21.28
C ASP A 232 15.34 -6.86 19.84
N PHE A 233 15.89 -6.16 18.83
CA PHE A 233 15.77 -6.58 17.43
C PHE A 233 16.36 -7.98 17.21
N ASP A 234 15.53 -8.87 16.67
CA ASP A 234 15.90 -10.24 16.31
C ASP A 234 16.11 -10.37 14.79
N LEU A 235 17.38 -10.36 14.39
CA LEU A 235 17.78 -10.53 12.99
C LEU A 235 17.35 -11.90 12.43
N ALA A 236 17.54 -12.98 13.22
CA ALA A 236 17.24 -14.33 12.75
C ALA A 236 15.76 -14.52 12.49
N ALA A 237 14.89 -14.07 13.39
CA ALA A 237 13.44 -14.10 13.22
C ALA A 237 13.01 -13.25 12.04
N THR A 238 13.62 -12.07 11.84
CA THR A 238 13.29 -11.16 10.73
C THR A 238 13.69 -11.75 9.36
N LEU A 239 14.90 -12.31 9.24
CA LEU A 239 15.33 -12.99 8.03
C LEU A 239 14.48 -14.24 7.74
N ALA A 240 14.14 -15.02 8.76
CA ALA A 240 13.24 -16.17 8.61
C ALA A 240 11.83 -15.75 8.10
N LEU A 241 11.31 -14.59 8.55
CA LEU A 241 10.06 -14.03 8.05
C LEU A 241 10.19 -13.66 6.58
N LEU A 242 11.24 -12.92 6.18
CA LEU A 242 11.48 -12.51 4.81
C LEU A 242 11.62 -13.71 3.85
N LEU A 243 12.29 -14.77 4.30
CA LEU A 243 12.45 -16.00 3.52
C LEU A 243 11.10 -16.73 3.35
N ARG A 244 10.32 -16.88 4.44
CA ARG A 244 8.98 -17.49 4.36
C ARG A 244 8.04 -16.71 3.46
N ALA A 245 8.11 -15.38 3.50
CA ALA A 245 7.32 -14.50 2.63
C ALA A 245 7.79 -14.50 1.16
N GLY A 246 8.91 -15.17 0.84
CA GLY A 246 9.51 -15.11 -0.50
C GLY A 246 10.02 -13.71 -0.86
N ALA A 247 10.31 -12.90 0.14
CA ALA A 247 10.59 -11.47 -0.01
C ALA A 247 12.03 -11.17 -0.46
N ILE A 248 12.95 -12.13 -0.42
CA ILE A 248 14.33 -11.98 -0.87
C ILE A 248 14.45 -12.63 -2.25
N VAL A 249 14.84 -11.85 -3.26
CA VAL A 249 14.97 -12.31 -4.65
C VAL A 249 16.43 -12.37 -5.12
N GLY A 250 17.36 -11.76 -4.37
CA GLY A 250 18.77 -11.81 -4.67
C GLY A 250 19.62 -11.31 -3.52
N ILE A 251 20.89 -11.73 -3.51
CA ILE A 251 21.90 -11.23 -2.57
C ILE A 251 23.19 -11.01 -3.37
N THR A 252 23.83 -9.88 -3.14
CA THR A 252 25.13 -9.55 -3.72
C THR A 252 26.12 -9.27 -2.62
N THR A 253 27.32 -9.84 -2.73
CA THR A 253 28.47 -9.52 -1.87
C THR A 253 29.57 -8.86 -2.69
N PRO A 254 30.33 -7.91 -2.16
CA PRO A 254 31.47 -7.36 -2.87
C PRO A 254 32.46 -8.49 -3.19
N ARG A 255 32.90 -8.60 -4.44
CA ARG A 255 33.97 -9.55 -4.82
C ARG A 255 35.23 -9.18 -4.06
N ARG A 256 35.80 -10.13 -3.33
CA ARG A 256 37.21 -10.01 -2.86
C ARG A 256 38.09 -9.81 -4.10
N THR A 257 38.66 -8.64 -4.25
CA THR A 257 39.81 -8.48 -5.12
C THR A 257 40.91 -9.30 -4.47
N GLN A 258 41.27 -10.43 -5.08
CA GLN A 258 42.47 -11.17 -4.66
C GLN A 258 43.64 -10.23 -4.91
N ALA A 259 44.29 -9.83 -3.82
CA ALA A 259 45.58 -9.11 -3.89
C ALA A 259 46.71 -10.09 -4.14
#